data_ba01d0e72f4f638f039cc51b7fd6d1e1
#
_entry.id   ba01d0e72f4f638f039cc51b7fd6d1e1
#
_cell.length_a   1.000
_cell.length_b   1.000
_cell.length_c   1.000
_cell.angle_alpha   90.00
_cell.angle_beta   90.00
_cell.angle_gamma   90.00
#
_symmetry.space_group_name_H-M   'P 1'
#
loop_
_entity.id
_entity.type
_entity.pdbx_description
1 polymer ?
#
loop_
_entity_poly.entity_id
_entity_poly.type
_entity_poly.pdbx_seq_one_letter_code
_entity_poly.pdbx_strand_id
1 'polypeptide(L)'
;MTLKNIRSVTVQGMKFPGAPYTLKMACGENPKRVYGNRKSEPSTRMGNVAGYRKAWIEAQSYLNLLEEYESKSEDAKELGYAPSRDLELETLVGVLKGEILIQNHCYRGEEMAIMLDIAKEFSYKVTTFHHAIEAYKVADILAEQGVCAAMWADWWGFKHEAFDMVWENVAMVDQALSGTGCAIVHSDSAVGIQHLNQEAAKALSAGNRAGLDIDKARAIQWITLNPAKALGIADQVGSLEAGKMGDVVIWSGDPFSIYSKAEKVFIDGHIKYDSASTDAFTRTDFDLGIIIPEGDRL
;
A
#
# COMPACT_ATOMS: atom_id res chain seq x y z
N MET A 1 -0.38 0.45 9.69
CA MET A 1 0.90 0.86 10.33
C MET A 1 2.04 0.40 9.45
N THR A 2 2.91 1.32 9.05
CA THR A 2 4.13 1.00 8.27
C THR A 2 5.21 0.50 9.22
N LEU A 3 5.79 -0.66 8.94
CA LEU A 3 6.80 -1.31 9.77
C LEU A 3 8.19 -1.17 9.14
N LYS A 4 9.21 -0.93 9.95
CA LYS A 4 10.62 -0.92 9.53
C LYS A 4 11.41 -2.04 10.21
N ASN A 5 11.23 -2.27 11.49
CA ASN A 5 11.98 -3.25 12.26
C ASN A 5 11.09 -4.33 12.86
N ILE A 6 10.83 -5.38 12.10
CA ILE A 6 9.98 -6.51 12.54
C ILE A 6 10.61 -7.36 13.68
N ARG A 7 11.89 -7.16 14.00
CA ARG A 7 12.58 -7.86 15.08
C ARG A 7 12.47 -7.16 16.43
N SER A 8 11.89 -5.97 16.49
CA SER A 8 11.65 -5.29 17.77
C SER A 8 10.63 -6.05 18.61
N VAL A 9 10.82 -6.07 19.92
CA VAL A 9 9.88 -6.68 20.87
C VAL A 9 8.70 -5.78 21.22
N THR A 10 8.69 -4.54 20.73
CA THR A 10 7.61 -3.58 20.98
C THR A 10 7.02 -3.09 19.67
N VAL A 11 5.71 -2.81 19.67
CA VAL A 11 5.00 -2.24 18.51
C VAL A 11 5.63 -0.91 18.09
N GLN A 12 5.97 -0.06 19.06
CA GLN A 12 6.61 1.23 18.78
C GLN A 12 7.99 1.08 18.13
N GLY A 13 8.78 0.11 18.58
CA GLY A 13 10.09 -0.17 17.98
C GLY A 13 10.02 -0.81 16.60
N MET A 14 8.89 -1.45 16.27
CA MET A 14 8.65 -1.99 14.92
C MET A 14 8.16 -0.92 13.93
N LYS A 15 7.53 0.15 14.40
CA LYS A 15 6.94 1.19 13.56
C LYS A 15 8.03 1.93 12.79
N PHE A 16 7.75 2.26 11.52
CA PHE A 16 8.59 3.16 10.75
C PHE A 16 8.54 4.57 11.38
N PRO A 17 9.69 5.19 11.72
CA PRO A 17 9.71 6.50 12.36
C PRO A 17 9.03 7.57 11.51
N GLY A 18 8.10 8.33 12.09
CA GLY A 18 7.40 9.42 11.42
C GLY A 18 6.37 9.00 10.36
N ALA A 19 6.24 7.70 10.06
CA ALA A 19 5.24 7.26 9.10
C ALA A 19 3.81 7.52 9.60
N PRO A 20 2.90 8.03 8.74
CA PRO A 20 1.50 8.21 9.09
C PRO A 20 0.83 6.86 9.35
N TYR A 21 -0.26 6.88 10.09
CA TYR A 21 -1.14 5.72 10.18
C TYR A 21 -1.88 5.50 8.87
N THR A 22 -2.31 4.27 8.65
CA THR A 22 -3.10 3.91 7.47
C THR A 22 -4.35 3.16 7.90
N LEU A 23 -5.48 3.47 7.27
CA LEU A 23 -6.74 2.74 7.39
C LEU A 23 -6.90 1.83 6.17
N LYS A 24 -7.07 0.52 6.41
CA LYS A 24 -7.38 -0.43 5.34
C LYS A 24 -8.89 -0.48 5.14
N MET A 25 -9.32 -0.20 3.92
CA MET A 25 -10.70 -0.33 3.48
C MET A 25 -10.83 -1.43 2.42
N ALA A 26 -12.05 -1.83 2.09
CA ALA A 26 -12.28 -2.81 1.03
C ALA A 26 -13.60 -2.53 0.31
N CYS A 27 -13.58 -2.53 -1.03
CA CYS A 27 -14.78 -2.54 -1.86
C CYS A 27 -15.02 -3.94 -2.46
N GLY A 28 -16.13 -4.10 -3.15
CA GLY A 28 -16.42 -5.26 -4.00
C GLY A 28 -16.85 -6.52 -3.29
N GLU A 29 -16.38 -7.64 -3.79
CA GLU A 29 -16.83 -8.95 -3.34
C GLU A 29 -16.40 -9.31 -1.92
N ASN A 30 -15.20 -8.89 -1.50
CA ASN A 30 -14.66 -9.31 -0.21
C ASN A 30 -15.56 -8.91 0.97
N PRO A 31 -15.93 -7.64 1.18
CA PRO A 31 -16.86 -7.28 2.24
C PRO A 31 -18.24 -7.90 2.02
N LYS A 32 -18.77 -7.85 0.79
CA LYS A 32 -20.07 -8.43 0.43
C LYS A 32 -20.17 -9.90 0.82
N ARG A 33 -19.16 -10.72 0.47
CA ARG A 33 -19.16 -12.15 0.73
C ARG A 33 -18.99 -12.47 2.21
N VAL A 34 -18.03 -11.82 2.87
CA VAL A 34 -17.71 -12.09 4.28
C VAL A 34 -18.91 -11.80 5.18
N TYR A 35 -19.50 -10.62 5.03
CA TYR A 35 -20.62 -10.19 5.86
C TYR A 35 -21.94 -10.83 5.42
N GLY A 36 -22.17 -11.00 4.10
CA GLY A 36 -23.33 -11.72 3.58
C GLY A 36 -23.42 -13.17 4.07
N ASN A 37 -22.30 -13.88 4.11
CA ASN A 37 -22.25 -15.24 4.68
C ASN A 37 -22.58 -15.26 6.19
N ARG A 38 -22.35 -14.16 6.90
CA ARG A 38 -22.71 -13.98 8.31
C ARG A 38 -24.13 -13.45 8.51
N LYS A 39 -24.92 -13.28 7.43
CA LYS A 39 -26.26 -12.69 7.41
C LYS A 39 -26.27 -11.27 8.00
N SER A 40 -25.21 -10.50 7.76
CA SER A 40 -25.05 -9.12 8.18
C SER A 40 -24.70 -8.23 6.99
N GLU A 41 -24.77 -6.92 7.14
CA GLU A 41 -24.38 -5.95 6.13
C GLU A 41 -22.87 -5.65 6.20
N PRO A 42 -22.26 -5.32 5.01
CA PRO A 42 -22.87 -5.28 3.68
C PRO A 42 -22.99 -6.68 3.05
N SER A 43 -24.14 -6.96 2.41
CA SER A 43 -24.37 -8.21 1.65
C SER A 43 -24.46 -8.00 0.14
N THR A 44 -24.40 -6.74 -0.30
CA THR A 44 -24.40 -6.32 -1.71
C THR A 44 -23.36 -5.22 -1.94
N ARG A 45 -23.00 -4.95 -3.21
CA ARG A 45 -22.13 -3.80 -3.55
C ARG A 45 -22.80 -2.47 -3.20
N MET A 46 -24.09 -2.32 -3.46
CA MET A 46 -24.86 -1.12 -3.07
C MET A 46 -24.86 -0.95 -1.54
N GLY A 47 -25.06 -2.02 -0.79
CA GLY A 47 -24.98 -2.01 0.67
C GLY A 47 -23.62 -1.61 1.20
N ASN A 48 -22.54 -2.02 0.51
CA ASN A 48 -21.18 -1.59 0.85
C ASN A 48 -21.01 -0.06 0.68
N VAL A 49 -21.45 0.49 -0.46
CA VAL A 49 -21.42 1.94 -0.73
C VAL A 49 -22.28 2.72 0.27
N ALA A 50 -23.47 2.22 0.61
CA ALA A 50 -24.34 2.84 1.62
C ALA A 50 -23.69 2.82 3.01
N GLY A 51 -23.04 1.72 3.37
CA GLY A 51 -22.30 1.57 4.63
C GLY A 51 -21.13 2.56 4.76
N TYR A 52 -20.38 2.79 3.69
CA TYR A 52 -19.35 3.81 3.65
C TYR A 52 -19.91 5.21 3.90
N ARG A 53 -20.96 5.60 3.18
CA ARG A 53 -21.57 6.91 3.40
C ARG A 53 -22.11 7.08 4.81
N LYS A 54 -22.74 6.04 5.38
CA LYS A 54 -23.18 6.06 6.77
C LYS A 54 -22.03 6.33 7.72
N ALA A 55 -20.93 5.58 7.60
CA ALA A 55 -19.75 5.73 8.46
C ALA A 55 -19.14 7.14 8.35
N TRP A 56 -19.05 7.69 7.13
CA TRP A 56 -18.52 9.04 6.93
C TRP A 56 -19.47 10.14 7.46
N ILE A 57 -20.80 9.97 7.37
CA ILE A 57 -21.77 10.88 7.98
C ILE A 57 -21.62 10.89 9.49
N GLU A 58 -21.48 9.72 10.11
CA GLU A 58 -21.25 9.58 11.56
C GLU A 58 -19.93 10.22 11.99
N ALA A 59 -18.86 9.98 11.22
CA ALA A 59 -17.56 10.59 11.47
C ALA A 59 -17.57 12.11 11.34
N GLN A 60 -18.24 12.66 10.33
CA GLN A 60 -18.39 14.11 10.15
C GLN A 60 -19.19 14.73 11.28
N SER A 61 -20.25 14.06 11.73
CA SER A 61 -21.04 14.52 12.87
C SER A 61 -20.24 14.54 14.15
N TYR A 62 -19.43 13.50 14.36
CA TYR A 62 -18.53 13.42 15.52
C TYR A 62 -17.41 14.47 15.47
N LEU A 63 -16.82 14.72 14.29
CA LEU A 63 -15.85 15.80 14.10
C LEU A 63 -16.44 17.16 14.46
N ASN A 64 -17.65 17.45 13.99
CA ASN A 64 -18.33 18.71 14.30
C ASN A 64 -18.56 18.90 15.80
N LEU A 65 -18.92 17.80 16.52
CA LEU A 65 -19.07 17.83 17.99
C LEU A 65 -17.73 18.12 18.71
N LEU A 66 -16.64 17.52 18.22
CA LEU A 66 -15.31 17.78 18.77
C LEU A 66 -14.88 19.22 18.55
N GLU A 67 -15.06 19.76 17.35
CA GLU A 67 -14.72 21.13 17.00
C GLU A 67 -15.56 22.15 17.78
N GLU A 68 -16.86 21.88 17.93
CA GLU A 68 -17.73 22.73 18.78
C GLU A 68 -17.25 22.73 20.23
N TYR A 69 -16.90 21.57 20.80
CA TYR A 69 -16.38 21.48 22.14
C TYR A 69 -15.05 22.24 22.29
N GLU A 70 -14.10 22.06 21.38
CA GLU A 70 -12.82 22.72 21.39
C GLU A 70 -12.92 24.25 21.25
N SER A 71 -13.94 24.74 20.54
CA SER A 71 -14.18 26.18 20.37
C SER A 71 -14.72 26.90 21.63
N LYS A 72 -15.17 26.15 22.66
CA LYS A 72 -15.69 26.73 23.91
C LYS A 72 -14.56 27.34 24.71
N SER A 73 -14.90 28.37 25.54
CA SER A 73 -13.97 28.88 26.55
C SER A 73 -13.69 27.83 27.63
N GLU A 74 -12.56 27.96 28.34
CA GLU A 74 -12.19 27.02 29.39
C GLU A 74 -13.28 26.93 30.49
N ASP A 75 -13.84 28.07 30.89
CA ASP A 75 -14.96 28.09 31.88
C ASP A 75 -16.18 27.31 31.37
N ALA A 76 -16.48 27.40 30.06
CA ALA A 76 -17.59 26.67 29.45
C ALA A 76 -17.27 25.17 29.29
N LYS A 77 -16.02 24.78 29.09
CA LYS A 77 -15.57 23.37 29.08
C LYS A 77 -15.65 22.76 30.51
N GLU A 78 -15.31 23.50 31.55
CA GLU A 78 -15.43 23.04 32.92
C GLU A 78 -16.89 22.80 33.38
N LEU A 79 -17.83 23.58 32.85
CA LEU A 79 -19.27 23.44 33.11
C LEU A 79 -19.99 22.42 32.22
N GLY A 80 -19.35 21.99 31.16
CA GLY A 80 -19.90 21.06 30.18
C GLY A 80 -19.23 19.69 30.19
N TYR A 81 -19.89 18.70 29.60
CA TYR A 81 -19.29 17.40 29.38
C TYR A 81 -18.56 17.37 28.05
N ALA A 82 -17.33 16.87 28.05
CA ALA A 82 -16.62 16.54 26.80
C ALA A 82 -17.39 15.46 26.02
N PRO A 83 -17.37 15.50 24.68
CA PRO A 83 -17.92 14.42 23.87
C PRO A 83 -17.35 13.06 24.30
N SER A 84 -18.20 12.06 24.39
CA SER A 84 -17.76 10.70 24.71
C SER A 84 -16.81 10.19 23.63
N ARG A 85 -15.75 9.53 24.05
CA ARG A 85 -14.81 8.95 23.09
C ARG A 85 -15.43 7.79 22.35
N ASP A 86 -15.23 7.79 21.02
CA ASP A 86 -15.54 6.68 20.12
C ASP A 86 -14.31 6.41 19.27
N LEU A 87 -13.62 5.30 19.53
CA LEU A 87 -12.34 4.97 18.90
C LEU A 87 -12.49 4.67 17.39
N GLU A 88 -13.66 4.19 16.96
CA GLU A 88 -13.96 3.97 15.55
C GLU A 88 -14.12 5.32 14.85
N LEU A 89 -14.94 6.21 15.37
CA LEU A 89 -15.15 7.54 14.82
C LEU A 89 -13.88 8.41 14.91
N GLU A 90 -13.10 8.32 16.00
CA GLU A 90 -11.79 8.99 16.11
C GLU A 90 -10.84 8.58 14.96
N THR A 91 -10.84 7.31 14.58
CA THR A 91 -10.03 6.81 13.45
C THR A 91 -10.51 7.42 12.12
N LEU A 92 -11.81 7.45 11.88
CA LEU A 92 -12.40 8.05 10.67
C LEU A 92 -12.20 9.57 10.65
N VAL A 93 -12.31 10.25 11.79
CA VAL A 93 -11.96 11.68 11.92
C VAL A 93 -10.51 11.94 11.57
N GLY A 94 -9.57 11.07 11.98
CA GLY A 94 -8.18 11.17 11.56
C GLY A 94 -7.98 11.09 10.04
N VAL A 95 -8.83 10.33 9.33
CA VAL A 95 -8.87 10.31 7.86
C VAL A 95 -9.40 11.63 7.31
N LEU A 96 -10.52 12.14 7.83
CA LEU A 96 -11.11 13.42 7.39
C LEU A 96 -10.14 14.60 7.59
N LYS A 97 -9.29 14.54 8.64
CA LYS A 97 -8.23 15.53 8.89
C LYS A 97 -6.96 15.30 8.06
N GLY A 98 -6.87 14.22 7.28
CA GLY A 98 -5.69 13.88 6.50
C GLY A 98 -4.51 13.30 7.30
N GLU A 99 -4.70 12.98 8.57
CA GLU A 99 -3.69 12.39 9.46
C GLU A 99 -3.52 10.88 9.23
N ILE A 100 -4.54 10.22 8.70
CA ILE A 100 -4.58 8.78 8.41
C ILE A 100 -4.80 8.58 6.93
N LEU A 101 -3.89 7.83 6.28
CA LEU A 101 -3.94 7.56 4.85
C LEU A 101 -4.89 6.38 4.55
N ILE A 102 -5.60 6.45 3.42
CA ILE A 102 -6.48 5.36 2.97
C ILE A 102 -5.74 4.40 2.05
N GLN A 103 -5.78 3.12 2.40
CA GLN A 103 -5.29 1.98 1.61
C GLN A 103 -6.50 1.09 1.28
N ASN A 104 -7.06 1.21 0.07
CA ASN A 104 -8.33 0.59 -0.27
C ASN A 104 -8.16 -0.63 -1.19
N HIS A 105 -8.56 -1.81 -0.72
CA HIS A 105 -8.68 -3.00 -1.56
C HIS A 105 -9.84 -2.83 -2.55
N CYS A 106 -9.56 -2.85 -3.86
CA CYS A 106 -10.58 -2.68 -4.89
C CYS A 106 -10.10 -3.23 -6.24
N TYR A 107 -10.82 -4.19 -6.83
CA TYR A 107 -10.43 -4.81 -8.10
C TYR A 107 -10.94 -4.05 -9.32
N ARG A 108 -12.21 -3.63 -9.29
CA ARG A 108 -12.95 -3.17 -10.47
C ARG A 108 -12.83 -1.66 -10.67
N GLY A 109 -12.73 -1.25 -11.94
CA GLY A 109 -12.57 0.15 -12.32
C GLY A 109 -13.73 1.04 -11.86
N GLU A 110 -14.99 0.58 -12.07
CA GLU A 110 -16.16 1.34 -11.65
C GLU A 110 -16.26 1.49 -10.13
N GLU A 111 -15.82 0.49 -9.36
CA GLU A 111 -15.83 0.59 -7.91
C GLU A 111 -14.74 1.53 -7.41
N MET A 112 -13.56 1.56 -8.04
CA MET A 112 -12.53 2.57 -7.77
C MET A 112 -13.06 3.98 -8.01
N ALA A 113 -13.73 4.21 -9.14
CA ALA A 113 -14.35 5.51 -9.44
C ALA A 113 -15.41 5.91 -8.39
N ILE A 114 -16.28 4.99 -7.99
CA ILE A 114 -17.29 5.23 -6.93
C ILE A 114 -16.62 5.59 -5.60
N MET A 115 -15.51 4.90 -5.24
CA MET A 115 -14.79 5.22 -4.00
C MET A 115 -14.14 6.60 -4.04
N LEU A 116 -13.69 7.06 -5.22
CA LEU A 116 -13.19 8.42 -5.42
C LEU A 116 -14.30 9.46 -5.33
N ASP A 117 -15.49 9.16 -5.85
CA ASP A 117 -16.67 10.04 -5.69
C ASP A 117 -17.05 10.20 -4.21
N ILE A 118 -17.06 9.10 -3.44
CA ILE A 118 -17.29 9.15 -1.98
C ILE A 118 -16.20 9.97 -1.29
N ALA A 119 -14.95 9.77 -1.65
CA ALA A 119 -13.85 10.54 -1.09
C ALA A 119 -14.01 12.04 -1.33
N LYS A 120 -14.45 12.43 -2.52
CA LYS A 120 -14.78 13.81 -2.87
C LYS A 120 -15.98 14.33 -2.09
N GLU A 121 -17.07 13.53 -1.95
CA GLU A 121 -18.29 13.87 -1.20
C GLU A 121 -17.95 14.24 0.27
N PHE A 122 -17.05 13.50 0.90
CA PHE A 122 -16.67 13.69 2.31
C PHE A 122 -15.32 14.39 2.52
N SER A 123 -14.71 14.90 1.45
CA SER A 123 -13.47 15.68 1.49
C SER A 123 -12.27 14.94 2.10
N TYR A 124 -12.18 13.61 1.94
CA TYR A 124 -10.99 12.84 2.26
C TYR A 124 -10.26 12.38 0.99
N LYS A 125 -9.05 11.85 1.14
CA LYS A 125 -8.23 11.39 0.02
C LYS A 125 -7.97 9.89 0.08
N VAL A 126 -8.27 9.17 -1.00
CA VAL A 126 -7.76 7.81 -1.20
C VAL A 126 -6.29 7.90 -1.60
N THR A 127 -5.41 7.19 -0.91
CA THR A 127 -3.98 7.21 -1.22
C THR A 127 -3.63 6.14 -2.24
N THR A 128 -4.17 4.92 -2.07
CA THR A 128 -3.82 3.79 -2.92
C THR A 128 -4.98 2.80 -3.03
N PHE A 129 -5.23 2.34 -4.25
CA PHE A 129 -6.01 1.13 -4.47
C PHE A 129 -5.10 -0.09 -4.56
N HIS A 130 -5.46 -1.17 -3.85
CA HIS A 130 -4.74 -2.44 -3.83
C HIS A 130 -5.45 -3.49 -4.66
N HIS A 131 -4.69 -4.36 -5.31
CA HIS A 131 -5.21 -5.40 -6.20
C HIS A 131 -6.03 -4.80 -7.34
N ALA A 132 -5.57 -3.64 -7.83
CA ALA A 132 -6.33 -2.82 -8.77
C ALA A 132 -6.28 -3.44 -10.19
N ILE A 133 -6.96 -4.58 -10.35
CA ILE A 133 -6.98 -5.41 -11.57
C ILE A 133 -7.40 -4.59 -12.79
N GLU A 134 -8.39 -3.73 -12.64
CA GLU A 134 -8.95 -2.92 -13.72
C GLU A 134 -8.49 -1.44 -13.66
N ALA A 135 -7.37 -1.14 -13.00
CA ALA A 135 -6.90 0.24 -12.86
C ALA A 135 -6.64 0.91 -14.22
N TYR A 136 -6.22 0.15 -15.24
CA TYR A 136 -6.02 0.66 -16.59
C TYR A 136 -7.27 1.34 -17.18
N LYS A 137 -8.48 0.93 -16.78
CA LYS A 137 -9.75 1.53 -17.26
C LYS A 137 -10.01 2.93 -16.69
N VAL A 138 -9.41 3.26 -15.54
CA VAL A 138 -9.58 4.51 -14.82
C VAL A 138 -8.24 5.20 -14.53
N ALA A 139 -7.20 4.84 -15.28
CA ALA A 139 -5.83 5.28 -15.04
C ALA A 139 -5.69 6.81 -15.04
N ASP A 140 -6.35 7.51 -15.96
CA ASP A 140 -6.34 8.97 -16.02
C ASP A 140 -6.99 9.61 -14.79
N ILE A 141 -8.11 9.07 -14.32
CA ILE A 141 -8.79 9.54 -13.09
C ILE A 141 -7.87 9.37 -11.86
N LEU A 142 -7.18 8.22 -11.78
CA LEU A 142 -6.24 7.96 -10.69
C LEU A 142 -5.07 8.94 -10.73
N ALA A 143 -4.50 9.16 -11.92
CA ALA A 143 -3.38 10.10 -12.12
C ALA A 143 -3.77 11.54 -11.82
N GLU A 144 -4.95 11.99 -12.28
CA GLU A 144 -5.49 13.33 -12.02
C GLU A 144 -5.64 13.61 -10.52
N GLN A 145 -6.06 12.61 -9.75
CA GLN A 145 -6.26 12.74 -8.31
C GLN A 145 -5.00 12.38 -7.49
N GLY A 146 -3.91 12.00 -8.15
CA GLY A 146 -2.67 11.60 -7.50
C GLY A 146 -2.81 10.35 -6.62
N VAL A 147 -3.64 9.39 -7.06
CA VAL A 147 -3.91 8.13 -6.37
C VAL A 147 -3.03 7.04 -6.96
N CYS A 148 -2.35 6.28 -6.10
CA CYS A 148 -1.55 5.14 -6.54
C CYS A 148 -2.42 3.90 -6.78
N ALA A 149 -1.98 3.02 -7.66
CA ALA A 149 -2.56 1.70 -7.86
C ALA A 149 -1.50 0.62 -7.64
N ALA A 150 -1.71 -0.26 -6.68
CA ALA A 150 -0.88 -1.42 -6.42
C ALA A 150 -1.47 -2.65 -7.12
N MET A 151 -0.72 -3.22 -8.06
CA MET A 151 -1.18 -4.19 -9.02
C MET A 151 -0.25 -5.39 -9.09
N TRP A 152 -0.79 -6.55 -9.46
CA TRP A 152 0.00 -7.71 -9.86
C TRP A 152 0.46 -7.56 -11.31
N ALA A 153 1.60 -8.15 -11.63
CA ALA A 153 2.07 -8.21 -13.01
C ALA A 153 1.26 -9.19 -13.87
N ASP A 154 0.90 -10.35 -13.29
CA ASP A 154 0.29 -11.45 -14.04
C ASP A 154 -0.63 -12.37 -13.22
N TRP A 155 -1.05 -11.95 -12.05
CA TRP A 155 -1.90 -12.79 -11.18
C TRP A 155 -3.35 -12.32 -11.21
N TRP A 156 -4.18 -12.97 -12.02
CA TRP A 156 -5.63 -12.73 -12.15
C TRP A 156 -6.39 -14.01 -12.51
N GLY A 157 -7.71 -13.90 -12.70
CA GLY A 157 -8.57 -15.01 -13.16
C GLY A 157 -8.92 -16.03 -12.07
N PHE A 158 -8.42 -15.87 -10.85
CA PHE A 158 -8.69 -16.78 -9.73
C PHE A 158 -10.08 -16.62 -9.12
N LYS A 159 -10.80 -15.57 -9.46
CA LYS A 159 -12.19 -15.30 -9.14
C LYS A 159 -12.83 -14.38 -10.16
N HIS A 160 -14.16 -14.37 -10.23
CA HIS A 160 -14.90 -13.61 -11.25
C HIS A 160 -14.59 -12.10 -11.23
N GLU A 161 -14.49 -11.50 -10.07
CA GLU A 161 -14.14 -10.09 -9.90
C GLU A 161 -12.72 -9.72 -10.36
N ALA A 162 -11.81 -10.69 -10.36
CA ALA A 162 -10.42 -10.52 -10.77
C ALA A 162 -10.16 -11.09 -12.19
N PHE A 163 -11.17 -11.07 -13.08
CA PHE A 163 -11.07 -11.72 -14.38
C PHE A 163 -10.56 -10.79 -15.49
N ASP A 164 -10.94 -9.52 -15.46
CA ASP A 164 -10.74 -8.58 -16.55
C ASP A 164 -9.47 -7.72 -16.33
N MET A 165 -8.32 -8.35 -16.37
CA MET A 165 -7.00 -7.71 -16.32
C MET A 165 -6.30 -7.81 -17.67
N VAL A 166 -5.41 -6.88 -17.94
CA VAL A 166 -4.47 -6.90 -19.06
C VAL A 166 -3.03 -6.88 -18.56
N TRP A 167 -2.10 -7.49 -19.30
CA TRP A 167 -0.67 -7.54 -18.92
C TRP A 167 -0.03 -6.15 -18.80
N GLU A 168 -0.56 -5.19 -19.54
CA GLU A 168 -0.10 -3.82 -19.64
C GLU A 168 -0.62 -2.92 -18.52
N ASN A 169 -1.48 -3.43 -17.62
CA ASN A 169 -2.16 -2.65 -16.58
C ASN A 169 -1.21 -1.71 -15.82
N VAL A 170 -0.10 -2.24 -15.31
CA VAL A 170 0.90 -1.44 -14.57
C VAL A 170 1.49 -0.32 -15.43
N ALA A 171 1.86 -0.67 -16.66
CA ALA A 171 2.46 0.26 -17.61
C ALA A 171 1.46 1.34 -18.07
N MET A 172 0.20 0.99 -18.30
CA MET A 172 -0.86 1.93 -18.66
C MET A 172 -1.13 2.92 -17.53
N VAL A 173 -1.20 2.43 -16.29
CA VAL A 173 -1.36 3.32 -15.11
C VAL A 173 -0.16 4.24 -14.95
N ASP A 174 1.06 3.74 -15.14
CA ASP A 174 2.28 4.55 -15.07
C ASP A 174 2.28 5.68 -16.10
N GLN A 175 1.87 5.37 -17.33
CA GLN A 175 1.90 6.33 -18.46
C GLN A 175 0.66 7.22 -18.53
N ALA A 176 -0.33 7.05 -17.67
CA ALA A 176 -1.53 7.90 -17.61
C ALA A 176 -1.14 9.38 -17.48
N LEU A 177 -1.89 10.26 -18.17
CA LEU A 177 -1.66 11.71 -18.22
C LEU A 177 -0.18 12.07 -18.45
N SER A 178 0.43 11.50 -19.50
CA SER A 178 1.82 11.75 -19.90
C SER A 178 2.86 11.34 -18.84
N GLY A 179 2.62 10.21 -18.16
CA GLY A 179 3.57 9.62 -17.22
C GLY A 179 3.50 10.19 -15.80
N THR A 180 2.38 10.79 -15.42
CA THR A 180 2.16 11.26 -14.03
C THR A 180 1.53 10.19 -13.12
N GLY A 181 1.16 9.03 -13.67
CA GLY A 181 0.55 7.94 -12.93
C GLY A 181 1.45 7.37 -11.84
N CYS A 182 0.84 6.88 -10.77
CA CYS A 182 1.51 6.24 -9.65
C CYS A 182 1.25 4.73 -9.64
N ALA A 183 1.97 4.00 -10.49
CA ALA A 183 1.89 2.54 -10.55
C ALA A 183 2.80 1.89 -9.51
N ILE A 184 2.31 0.83 -8.87
CA ILE A 184 3.05 0.01 -7.91
C ILE A 184 2.88 -1.45 -8.29
N VAL A 185 3.98 -2.19 -8.30
CA VAL A 185 3.96 -3.66 -8.39
C VAL A 185 3.99 -4.23 -6.98
N HIS A 186 3.03 -5.08 -6.65
CA HIS A 186 2.93 -5.74 -5.36
C HIS A 186 2.67 -7.25 -5.50
N SER A 187 2.88 -8.02 -4.44
CA SER A 187 2.70 -9.47 -4.49
C SER A 187 1.44 -9.96 -3.76
N ASP A 188 1.09 -9.36 -2.63
CA ASP A 188 0.07 -9.90 -1.70
C ASP A 188 0.31 -11.39 -1.36
N SER A 189 1.56 -11.80 -1.35
CA SER A 189 2.00 -13.18 -1.18
C SER A 189 3.34 -13.23 -0.46
N ALA A 190 3.45 -14.10 0.55
CA ALA A 190 4.70 -14.32 1.28
C ALA A 190 5.80 -14.95 0.40
N VAL A 191 5.42 -15.67 -0.65
CA VAL A 191 6.35 -16.25 -1.64
C VAL A 191 6.64 -15.24 -2.74
N GLY A 192 5.62 -14.63 -3.31
CA GLY A 192 5.75 -13.71 -4.45
C GLY A 192 6.55 -12.45 -4.14
N ILE A 193 6.55 -11.97 -2.88
CA ILE A 193 7.28 -10.77 -2.48
C ILE A 193 8.80 -10.91 -2.68
N GLN A 194 9.33 -12.11 -2.69
CA GLN A 194 10.76 -12.38 -2.91
C GLN A 194 11.19 -12.08 -4.35
N HIS A 195 10.26 -11.92 -5.28
CA HIS A 195 10.50 -11.79 -6.72
C HIS A 195 9.90 -10.50 -7.31
N LEU A 196 9.67 -9.45 -6.51
CA LEU A 196 9.05 -8.20 -6.99
C LEU A 196 9.82 -7.53 -8.13
N ASN A 197 11.13 -7.64 -8.16
CA ASN A 197 11.96 -7.16 -9.26
C ASN A 197 11.63 -7.87 -10.59
N GLN A 198 11.36 -9.18 -10.53
CA GLN A 198 10.96 -9.98 -11.69
C GLN A 198 9.51 -9.67 -12.11
N GLU A 199 8.63 -9.45 -11.14
CA GLU A 199 7.25 -9.00 -11.41
C GLU A 199 7.24 -7.63 -12.12
N ALA A 200 8.06 -6.69 -11.66
CA ALA A 200 8.23 -5.40 -12.34
C ALA A 200 8.81 -5.56 -13.76
N ALA A 201 9.75 -6.49 -13.95
CA ALA A 201 10.31 -6.81 -15.27
C ALA A 201 9.25 -7.36 -16.25
N LYS A 202 8.32 -8.21 -15.77
CA LYS A 202 7.21 -8.72 -16.58
C LYS A 202 6.28 -7.58 -17.02
N ALA A 203 5.89 -6.71 -16.11
CA ALA A 203 5.04 -5.56 -16.39
C ALA A 203 5.72 -4.57 -17.36
N LEU A 204 7.00 -4.28 -17.17
CA LEU A 204 7.80 -3.46 -18.09
C LEU A 204 7.84 -4.04 -19.50
N SER A 205 8.10 -5.35 -19.60
CA SER A 205 8.12 -6.06 -20.89
C SER A 205 6.77 -6.03 -21.58
N ALA A 206 5.67 -6.18 -20.84
CA ALA A 206 4.31 -6.09 -21.39
C ALA A 206 4.03 -4.69 -21.95
N GLY A 207 4.30 -3.64 -21.18
CA GLY A 207 4.11 -2.25 -21.60
C GLY A 207 4.92 -1.91 -22.86
N ASN A 208 6.20 -2.30 -22.89
CA ASN A 208 7.06 -1.99 -24.03
C ASN A 208 6.67 -2.78 -25.29
N ARG A 209 6.18 -4.02 -25.16
CA ARG A 209 5.58 -4.73 -26.31
C ARG A 209 4.33 -4.04 -26.86
N ALA A 210 3.59 -3.34 -26.00
CA ALA A 210 2.43 -2.52 -26.40
C ALA A 210 2.81 -1.13 -26.93
N GLY A 211 4.10 -0.78 -26.96
CA GLY A 211 4.60 0.49 -27.50
C GLY A 211 4.63 1.65 -26.51
N LEU A 212 4.60 1.39 -25.21
CA LEU A 212 4.61 2.45 -24.21
C LEU A 212 6.01 3.03 -23.90
N ASP A 213 7.08 2.40 -24.40
CA ASP A 213 8.48 2.88 -24.34
C ASP A 213 8.94 3.36 -22.95
N ILE A 214 8.76 2.50 -21.94
CA ILE A 214 9.12 2.79 -20.56
C ILE A 214 10.55 2.32 -20.30
N ASP A 215 11.39 3.15 -19.71
CA ASP A 215 12.74 2.79 -19.32
C ASP A 215 12.81 2.07 -17.95
N LYS A 216 13.96 1.45 -17.66
CA LYS A 216 14.17 0.73 -16.41
C LYS A 216 14.25 1.65 -15.18
N ALA A 217 14.73 2.88 -15.35
CA ALA A 217 14.79 3.87 -14.29
C ALA A 217 13.39 4.31 -13.84
N ARG A 218 12.44 4.33 -14.76
CA ARG A 218 11.03 4.54 -14.46
C ARG A 218 10.42 3.31 -13.81
N ALA A 219 10.64 2.14 -14.38
CA ALA A 219 10.05 0.89 -13.89
C ALA A 219 10.51 0.51 -12.47
N ILE A 220 11.75 0.81 -12.08
CA ILE A 220 12.22 0.54 -10.72
C ILE A 220 11.45 1.34 -9.66
N GLN A 221 10.87 2.48 -10.00
CA GLN A 221 10.05 3.28 -9.10
C GLN A 221 8.76 2.56 -8.70
N TRP A 222 8.28 1.61 -9.49
CA TRP A 222 7.08 0.81 -9.17
C TRP A 222 7.26 -0.07 -7.94
N ILE A 223 8.50 -0.37 -7.57
CA ILE A 223 8.85 -1.19 -6.39
C ILE A 223 9.68 -0.43 -5.36
N THR A 224 9.93 0.87 -5.57
CA THR A 224 10.74 1.70 -4.66
C THR A 224 10.03 3.01 -4.31
N LEU A 225 10.12 4.03 -5.15
CA LEU A 225 9.61 5.37 -4.85
C LEU A 225 8.08 5.44 -4.77
N ASN A 226 7.37 4.76 -5.68
CA ASN A 226 5.91 4.81 -5.70
C ASN A 226 5.27 4.13 -4.47
N PRO A 227 5.72 2.95 -3.99
CA PRO A 227 5.32 2.44 -2.68
C PRO A 227 5.60 3.42 -1.52
N ALA A 228 6.75 4.10 -1.54
CA ALA A 228 7.08 5.10 -0.52
C ALA A 228 6.12 6.29 -0.54
N LYS A 229 5.70 6.77 -1.72
CA LYS A 229 4.64 7.79 -1.87
C LYS A 229 3.31 7.30 -1.31
N ALA A 230 2.90 6.08 -1.64
CA ALA A 230 1.65 5.48 -1.17
C ALA A 230 1.61 5.30 0.36
N LEU A 231 2.75 5.17 1.00
CA LEU A 231 2.90 5.04 2.45
C LEU A 231 3.17 6.38 3.16
N GLY A 232 3.32 7.49 2.42
CA GLY A 232 3.60 8.81 2.96
C GLY A 232 5.00 8.96 3.57
N ILE A 233 6.00 8.26 3.03
CA ILE A 233 7.38 8.24 3.52
C ILE A 233 8.41 8.50 2.41
N ALA A 234 7.98 9.01 1.26
CA ALA A 234 8.83 9.23 0.10
C ALA A 234 9.91 10.32 0.32
N ASP A 235 9.76 11.15 1.31
CA ASP A 235 10.76 12.10 1.79
C ASP A 235 11.94 11.42 2.51
N GLN A 236 11.73 10.22 3.02
CA GLN A 236 12.72 9.47 3.81
C GLN A 236 13.35 8.30 3.07
N VAL A 237 12.61 7.64 2.16
CA VAL A 237 13.03 6.42 1.45
C VAL A 237 12.53 6.39 0.00
N GLY A 238 12.90 5.34 -0.74
CA GLY A 238 12.36 5.03 -2.08
C GLY A 238 13.18 5.58 -3.23
N SER A 239 14.17 6.44 -2.98
CA SER A 239 15.13 6.93 -3.99
C SER A 239 16.50 7.13 -3.38
N LEU A 240 17.54 7.12 -4.22
CA LEU A 240 18.94 7.36 -3.84
C LEU A 240 19.24 8.86 -3.89
N GLU A 241 18.90 9.57 -2.82
CA GLU A 241 19.08 11.00 -2.67
C GLU A 241 19.78 11.32 -1.34
N ALA A 242 20.62 12.37 -1.34
CA ALA A 242 21.26 12.84 -0.12
C ALA A 242 20.21 13.27 0.93
N GLY A 243 20.36 12.80 2.16
CA GLY A 243 19.42 13.07 3.26
C GLY A 243 18.36 12.00 3.48
N LYS A 244 18.18 11.06 2.54
CA LYS A 244 17.31 9.88 2.74
C LYS A 244 18.04 8.75 3.47
N MET A 245 17.27 7.82 4.00
CA MET A 245 17.80 6.62 4.66
C MET A 245 18.64 5.79 3.68
N GLY A 246 19.74 5.23 4.18
CA GLY A 246 20.66 4.41 3.40
C GLY A 246 20.14 2.99 3.17
N ASP A 247 18.93 2.87 2.59
CA ASP A 247 18.31 1.60 2.21
C ASP A 247 18.68 1.31 0.74
N VAL A 248 19.70 0.49 0.53
CA VAL A 248 20.33 0.27 -0.79
C VAL A 248 20.52 -1.22 -1.04
N VAL A 249 20.24 -1.65 -2.26
CA VAL A 249 20.54 -3.01 -2.72
C VAL A 249 21.58 -2.92 -3.85
N ILE A 250 22.68 -3.67 -3.70
CA ILE A 250 23.67 -3.89 -4.75
C ILE A 250 23.37 -5.21 -5.43
N TRP A 251 23.21 -5.16 -6.76
CA TRP A 251 22.89 -6.30 -7.60
C TRP A 251 24.10 -6.76 -8.40
N SER A 252 24.21 -8.06 -8.69
CA SER A 252 25.26 -8.64 -9.56
C SER A 252 25.13 -8.22 -11.03
N GLY A 253 24.05 -7.56 -11.41
CA GLY A 253 23.74 -7.09 -12.76
C GLY A 253 22.43 -6.33 -12.80
N ASP A 254 21.72 -6.39 -13.91
CA ASP A 254 20.41 -5.75 -14.10
C ASP A 254 19.39 -6.33 -13.10
N PRO A 255 18.77 -5.53 -12.21
CA PRO A 255 17.81 -6.03 -11.23
C PRO A 255 16.56 -6.67 -11.88
N PHE A 256 16.26 -6.33 -13.13
CA PHE A 256 15.14 -6.93 -13.89
C PHE A 256 15.49 -8.26 -14.56
N SER A 257 16.73 -8.72 -14.46
CA SER A 257 17.14 -10.03 -14.96
C SER A 257 16.91 -11.12 -13.91
N ILE A 258 16.36 -12.26 -14.35
CA ILE A 258 16.22 -13.46 -13.49
C ILE A 258 17.58 -14.06 -13.08
N TYR A 259 18.65 -13.69 -13.75
CA TYR A 259 20.01 -14.15 -13.45
C TYR A 259 20.72 -13.27 -12.40
N SER A 260 20.22 -12.07 -12.15
CA SER A 260 20.78 -11.14 -11.18
C SER A 260 20.39 -11.52 -9.76
N LYS A 261 21.34 -11.38 -8.84
CA LYS A 261 21.15 -11.64 -7.41
C LYS A 261 21.52 -10.39 -6.61
N ALA A 262 20.84 -10.18 -5.49
CA ALA A 262 21.30 -9.19 -4.53
C ALA A 262 22.64 -9.66 -3.95
N GLU A 263 23.69 -8.85 -4.10
CA GLU A 263 24.99 -9.11 -3.51
C GLU A 263 25.10 -8.54 -2.11
N LYS A 264 24.59 -7.30 -1.92
CA LYS A 264 24.54 -6.64 -0.62
C LYS A 264 23.23 -5.90 -0.43
N VAL A 265 22.72 -5.94 0.79
CA VAL A 265 21.55 -5.16 1.21
C VAL A 265 21.95 -4.31 2.41
N PHE A 266 21.72 -3.01 2.28
CA PHE A 266 21.89 -2.03 3.35
C PHE A 266 20.52 -1.56 3.82
N ILE A 267 20.36 -1.41 5.13
CA ILE A 267 19.21 -0.76 5.78
C ILE A 267 19.79 0.25 6.77
N ASP A 268 19.37 1.50 6.67
CA ASP A 268 19.95 2.61 7.46
C ASP A 268 21.47 2.72 7.32
N GLY A 269 22.03 2.42 6.15
CA GLY A 269 23.46 2.40 5.90
C GLY A 269 24.23 1.21 6.50
N HIS A 270 23.56 0.31 7.21
CA HIS A 270 24.16 -0.89 7.78
C HIS A 270 23.94 -2.10 6.89
N ILE A 271 24.99 -2.89 6.65
CA ILE A 271 24.90 -4.16 5.92
C ILE A 271 23.99 -5.11 6.70
N LYS A 272 22.90 -5.57 6.06
CA LYS A 272 21.97 -6.58 6.58
C LYS A 272 22.11 -7.92 5.87
N TYR A 273 22.63 -7.91 4.66
CA TYR A 273 22.92 -9.09 3.87
C TYR A 273 24.18 -8.85 3.04
N ASP A 274 25.08 -9.83 3.02
CA ASP A 274 26.25 -9.88 2.14
C ASP A 274 26.39 -11.31 1.63
N SER A 275 26.23 -11.51 0.33
CA SER A 275 26.29 -12.83 -0.30
C SER A 275 27.69 -13.50 -0.17
N ALA A 276 28.73 -12.72 0.08
CA ALA A 276 30.07 -13.22 0.31
C ALA A 276 30.34 -13.65 1.77
N SER A 277 29.40 -13.34 2.69
CA SER A 277 29.54 -13.73 4.09
C SER A 277 29.15 -15.18 4.30
N THR A 278 29.91 -15.91 5.10
CA THR A 278 29.60 -17.28 5.51
C THR A 278 28.31 -17.35 6.36
N ASP A 279 27.88 -16.22 6.97
CA ASP A 279 26.66 -16.11 7.74
C ASP A 279 25.42 -15.81 6.85
N ALA A 280 25.64 -15.66 5.55
CA ALA A 280 24.57 -15.36 4.57
C ALA A 280 23.63 -16.55 4.28
N PHE A 281 23.90 -17.72 4.82
CA PHE A 281 22.98 -18.85 4.70
C PHE A 281 21.68 -18.55 5.44
N THR A 282 20.64 -18.33 4.67
CA THR A 282 19.27 -18.19 5.18
C THR A 282 18.90 -19.46 5.93
N ARG A 283 18.79 -19.35 7.26
CA ARG A 283 18.16 -20.41 8.05
C ARG A 283 16.67 -20.41 7.68
N THR A 284 16.17 -21.54 7.26
CA THR A 284 14.73 -21.74 7.07
C THR A 284 14.06 -21.82 8.43
N ASP A 285 12.72 -21.60 8.47
CA ASP A 285 11.99 -21.76 9.72
C ASP A 285 12.04 -23.23 10.25
N PHE A 286 12.35 -24.19 9.38
CA PHE A 286 12.61 -25.58 9.75
C PHE A 286 13.92 -25.77 10.53
N ASP A 287 14.86 -24.83 10.40
CA ASP A 287 16.16 -24.89 11.09
C ASP A 287 16.16 -24.10 12.41
N LEU A 288 15.02 -23.45 12.76
CA LEU A 288 14.87 -22.75 14.04
C LEU A 288 14.95 -23.74 15.21
N GLY A 289 15.99 -23.57 16.03
CA GLY A 289 16.25 -24.43 17.18
C GLY A 289 17.21 -25.59 16.90
N ILE A 290 17.63 -25.80 15.66
CA ILE A 290 18.68 -26.77 15.33
C ILE A 290 20.05 -26.09 15.57
N ILE A 291 20.79 -26.54 16.54
CA ILE A 291 22.16 -26.15 16.76
C ILE A 291 23.05 -26.97 15.81
N ILE A 292 23.49 -26.36 14.69
CA ILE A 292 24.45 -26.99 13.78
C ILE A 292 25.83 -26.78 14.41
N PRO A 293 26.56 -27.86 14.77
CA PRO A 293 27.92 -27.74 15.28
C PRO A 293 28.81 -27.00 14.28
N GLU A 294 29.78 -26.25 14.80
CA GLU A 294 30.63 -25.36 14.01
C GLU A 294 31.45 -26.08 12.90
N GLY A 295 31.61 -27.39 12.98
CA GLY A 295 32.31 -28.23 11.99
C GLY A 295 31.45 -28.78 10.85
N ASP A 296 30.11 -28.66 10.90
CA ASP A 296 29.17 -29.21 9.90
C ASP A 296 28.53 -28.12 9.02
N ARG A 297 29.05 -26.93 9.04
CA ARG A 297 28.65 -25.84 8.12
C ARG A 297 29.34 -26.06 6.77
N LEU A 298 28.58 -26.57 5.79
CA LEU A 298 28.97 -26.70 4.39
C LEU A 298 29.10 -25.33 3.73
#